data_aef10db878ae8ea0f01153d63a021238
#
_entry.id   aef10db878ae8ea0f01153d63a021238
#
_cell.length_a   1.000
_cell.length_b   1.000
_cell.length_c   1.000
_cell.angle_alpha   90.00
_cell.angle_beta   90.00
_cell.angle_gamma   90.00
#
_symmetry.space_group_name_H-M   'P 1'
#
loop_
_entity.id
_entity.type
_entity.pdbx_description
1 polymer ?
#
loop_
_entity_poly.entity_id
_entity_poly.type
_entity_poly.pdbx_seq_one_letter_code
_entity_poly.pdbx_strand_id
1 'polypeptide(L)'
;MTFADKALVNGKIYSPDKDDNIIRGDTVLIKDGRIMMTGSEDEVKEHIGADTEIIDCGGKTILPGMCDAHCHPSIAASAYSGCDLFGIYIQDGESEEEVIDKYMTRLRKFVDENPGDDLIRGTGWVLGNFQGDRVPTRHDIDRICSDRPVVLESFCQHNLWVNTKAIELAGVDENTPDVYVGKIYREENGYPQGIFNDPEAMELIKMNVPGYDFSVEKYKEAFMYYQKNYANKYGVTLVQDCMHSDNARTAFRELADEGKLTL
;
A
#
# COMPACT_ATOMS: atom_id res chain seq x y z
N MET A 1 44.30 8.87 11.66
CA MET A 1 43.03 9.03 12.41
C MET A 1 41.92 9.18 11.39
N THR A 2 40.84 8.42 11.51
CA THR A 2 39.72 8.49 10.55
C THR A 2 38.65 9.40 11.13
N PHE A 3 38.23 10.43 10.38
CA PHE A 3 37.15 11.33 10.77
C PHE A 3 35.81 10.88 10.19
N ALA A 4 34.73 11.10 10.94
CA ALA A 4 33.39 10.86 10.50
C ALA A 4 32.95 11.87 9.42
N ASP A 5 32.06 11.46 8.53
CA ASP A 5 31.40 12.36 7.58
C ASP A 5 30.28 13.13 8.27
N LYS A 6 29.56 12.46 9.19
CA LYS A 6 28.45 13.04 9.97
C LYS A 6 28.53 12.62 11.42
N ALA A 7 28.12 13.51 12.31
CA ALA A 7 27.95 13.25 13.73
C ALA A 7 26.55 13.68 14.18
N LEU A 8 25.75 12.74 14.65
CA LEU A 8 24.51 13.03 15.39
C LEU A 8 24.91 13.24 16.85
N VAL A 9 24.76 14.43 17.37
CA VAL A 9 25.19 14.79 18.74
C VAL A 9 23.99 15.19 19.61
N ASN A 10 24.18 15.21 20.94
CA ASN A 10 23.17 15.63 21.91
C ASN A 10 21.86 14.85 21.74
N GLY A 11 21.94 13.55 21.50
CA GLY A 11 20.79 12.65 21.39
C GLY A 11 20.61 11.75 22.61
N LYS A 12 19.65 10.84 22.53
CA LYS A 12 19.49 9.72 23.46
C LYS A 12 19.44 8.45 22.63
N ILE A 13 20.55 7.72 22.56
CA ILE A 13 20.60 6.48 21.77
C ILE A 13 19.73 5.45 22.47
N TYR A 14 18.80 4.85 21.70
CA TYR A 14 18.00 3.72 22.13
C TYR A 14 18.09 2.62 21.07
N SER A 15 19.08 1.78 21.22
CA SER A 15 19.36 0.63 20.34
C SER A 15 20.03 -0.46 21.15
N PRO A 16 19.72 -1.74 20.95
CA PRO A 16 20.49 -2.82 21.55
C PRO A 16 21.84 -2.98 20.86
N ASP A 17 22.81 -3.45 21.61
CA ASP A 17 24.05 -4.01 21.05
C ASP A 17 23.86 -5.50 20.67
N LYS A 18 24.93 -6.17 20.25
CA LYS A 18 24.91 -7.59 19.89
C LYS A 18 24.54 -8.55 21.05
N ASP A 19 24.58 -8.07 22.30
CA ASP A 19 24.31 -8.84 23.51
C ASP A 19 23.00 -8.36 24.18
N ASP A 20 22.14 -7.65 23.42
CA ASP A 20 20.84 -7.07 23.84
C ASP A 20 20.93 -6.01 24.96
N ASN A 21 22.13 -5.48 25.23
CA ASN A 21 22.25 -4.35 26.14
C ASN A 21 21.94 -3.03 25.40
N ILE A 22 21.24 -2.12 26.05
CA ILE A 22 20.98 -0.79 25.47
C ILE A 22 22.29 -0.01 25.42
N ILE A 23 22.65 0.42 24.20
CA ILE A 23 23.82 1.30 23.97
C ILE A 23 23.62 2.57 24.74
N ARG A 24 24.62 2.95 25.53
CA ARG A 24 24.63 4.21 26.28
C ARG A 24 25.48 5.22 25.54
N GLY A 25 24.97 6.43 25.40
CA GLY A 25 25.66 7.52 24.73
C GLY A 25 24.66 8.54 24.16
N ASP A 26 25.21 9.62 23.67
CA ASP A 26 24.45 10.74 23.11
C ASP A 26 24.89 11.08 21.67
N THR A 27 25.88 10.36 21.16
CA THR A 27 26.51 10.67 19.87
C THR A 27 26.66 9.41 19.00
N VAL A 28 26.30 9.57 17.71
CA VAL A 28 26.49 8.55 16.66
C VAL A 28 27.37 9.16 15.57
N LEU A 29 28.49 8.53 15.25
CA LEU A 29 29.37 8.88 14.15
C LEU A 29 29.09 8.00 12.93
N ILE A 30 29.02 8.64 11.77
CA ILE A 30 28.74 7.98 10.47
C ILE A 30 29.91 8.25 9.53
N LYS A 31 30.40 7.18 8.88
CA LYS A 31 31.44 7.23 7.85
C LYS A 31 31.03 6.34 6.68
N ASP A 32 31.14 6.85 5.46
CA ASP A 32 30.80 6.10 4.23
C ASP A 32 29.42 5.43 4.29
N GLY A 33 28.42 6.12 4.85
CA GLY A 33 27.05 5.66 5.01
C GLY A 33 26.86 4.55 6.08
N ARG A 34 27.87 4.29 6.91
CA ARG A 34 27.82 3.28 7.99
C ARG A 34 28.06 3.90 9.36
N ILE A 35 27.45 3.33 10.38
CA ILE A 35 27.75 3.68 11.77
C ILE A 35 29.20 3.29 12.05
N MET A 36 30.02 4.28 12.30
CA MET A 36 31.43 4.10 12.62
C MET A 36 31.64 3.84 14.12
N MET A 37 30.94 4.62 14.95
CA MET A 37 31.09 4.59 16.41
C MET A 37 29.85 5.18 17.08
N THR A 38 29.58 4.72 18.30
CA THR A 38 28.58 5.30 19.21
C THR A 38 29.21 5.50 20.58
N GLY A 39 28.82 6.51 21.33
CA GLY A 39 29.32 6.80 22.68
C GLY A 39 28.84 8.13 23.20
N SER A 40 29.45 8.61 24.28
CA SER A 40 29.32 10.01 24.68
C SER A 40 30.15 10.90 23.76
N GLU A 41 29.76 12.18 23.63
CA GLU A 41 30.50 13.15 22.81
C GLU A 41 31.98 13.19 23.21
N ASP A 42 32.30 13.12 24.50
CA ASP A 42 33.68 13.13 24.99
C ASP A 42 34.47 11.89 24.52
N GLU A 43 33.84 10.72 24.41
CA GLU A 43 34.50 9.48 23.97
C GLU A 43 34.80 9.48 22.47
N VAL A 44 33.98 10.16 21.66
CA VAL A 44 34.04 10.10 20.19
C VAL A 44 34.61 11.36 19.55
N LYS A 45 34.85 12.43 20.30
CA LYS A 45 35.25 13.77 19.80
C LYS A 45 36.51 13.76 18.93
N GLU A 46 37.45 12.86 19.20
CA GLU A 46 38.68 12.73 18.40
C GLU A 46 38.41 12.34 16.94
N HIS A 47 37.26 11.79 16.66
CA HIS A 47 36.82 11.39 15.32
C HIS A 47 35.92 12.44 14.63
N ILE A 48 35.68 13.58 15.26
CA ILE A 48 34.94 14.69 14.69
C ILE A 48 35.97 15.68 14.13
N GLY A 49 36.04 15.80 12.81
CA GLY A 49 36.96 16.70 12.09
C GLY A 49 36.29 18.00 11.65
N ALA A 50 37.10 18.87 11.04
CA ALA A 50 36.60 20.16 10.55
C ALA A 50 35.53 20.03 9.44
N ASP A 51 35.56 18.94 8.67
CA ASP A 51 34.64 18.65 7.56
C ASP A 51 33.46 17.73 7.98
N THR A 52 33.39 17.35 9.25
CA THR A 52 32.29 16.53 9.77
C THR A 52 31.03 17.37 9.86
N GLU A 53 29.95 16.92 9.20
CA GLU A 53 28.62 17.50 9.34
C GLU A 53 28.05 17.21 10.73
N ILE A 54 27.79 18.25 11.53
CA ILE A 54 27.24 18.12 12.89
C ILE A 54 25.71 18.28 12.81
N ILE A 55 24.99 17.29 13.32
CA ILE A 55 23.53 17.27 13.45
C ILE A 55 23.18 17.23 14.93
N ASP A 56 22.75 18.36 15.49
CA ASP A 56 22.28 18.43 16.89
C ASP A 56 20.89 17.82 17.01
N CYS A 57 20.76 16.72 17.75
CA CYS A 57 19.50 16.04 17.99
C CYS A 57 18.63 16.72 19.06
N GLY A 58 19.13 17.71 19.77
CA GLY A 58 18.37 18.50 20.75
C GLY A 58 17.76 17.65 21.88
N GLY A 59 18.46 16.62 22.35
CA GLY A 59 17.99 15.70 23.39
C GLY A 59 16.94 14.68 22.91
N LYS A 60 16.67 14.59 21.61
CA LYS A 60 15.73 13.61 21.03
C LYS A 60 16.30 12.20 21.04
N THR A 61 15.41 11.22 20.99
CA THR A 61 15.80 9.80 20.88
C THR A 61 16.34 9.50 19.49
N ILE A 62 17.47 8.81 19.44
CA ILE A 62 18.06 8.25 18.23
C ILE A 62 17.75 6.77 18.21
N LEU A 63 17.03 6.32 17.16
CA LEU A 63 16.63 4.94 16.94
C LEU A 63 17.25 4.40 15.65
N PRO A 64 17.48 3.09 15.54
CA PRO A 64 17.65 2.44 14.24
C PRO A 64 16.44 2.70 13.35
N GLY A 65 16.65 2.71 12.04
CA GLY A 65 15.53 2.72 11.10
C GLY A 65 14.62 1.52 11.33
N MET A 66 13.30 1.75 11.27
CA MET A 66 12.32 0.69 11.47
C MET A 66 12.23 -0.21 10.24
N CYS A 67 12.01 -1.50 10.49
CA CYS A 67 11.74 -2.49 9.47
C CYS A 67 10.26 -2.88 9.51
N ASP A 68 9.56 -2.73 8.39
CA ASP A 68 8.24 -3.32 8.19
C ASP A 68 8.42 -4.66 7.47
N ALA A 69 8.35 -5.74 8.27
CA ALA A 69 8.65 -7.09 7.82
C ALA A 69 7.48 -7.75 7.03
N HIS A 70 6.32 -7.10 6.96
CA HIS A 70 5.17 -7.58 6.20
C HIS A 70 4.28 -6.40 5.80
N CYS A 71 4.47 -5.91 4.59
CA CYS A 71 3.66 -4.83 4.02
C CYS A 71 3.39 -5.08 2.53
N HIS A 72 2.61 -4.19 1.93
CA HIS A 72 2.21 -4.29 0.54
C HIS A 72 2.33 -2.93 -0.17
N PRO A 73 3.54 -2.38 -0.32
CA PRO A 73 3.74 -1.08 -0.99
C PRO A 73 3.27 -1.09 -2.44
N SER A 74 3.32 -2.26 -3.12
CA SER A 74 2.79 -2.42 -4.49
C SER A 74 1.27 -2.21 -4.56
N ILE A 75 0.53 -2.57 -3.49
CA ILE A 75 -0.91 -2.32 -3.40
C ILE A 75 -1.21 -0.84 -3.18
N ALA A 76 -0.30 -0.09 -2.56
CA ALA A 76 -0.45 1.35 -2.39
C ALA A 76 -0.59 2.09 -3.74
N ALA A 77 -0.13 1.50 -4.85
CA ALA A 77 -0.36 2.03 -6.20
C ALA A 77 -1.85 2.13 -6.53
N SER A 78 -2.66 1.14 -6.15
CA SER A 78 -4.11 1.17 -6.34
C SER A 78 -4.77 2.27 -5.52
N ALA A 79 -4.36 2.42 -4.26
CA ALA A 79 -4.86 3.49 -3.38
C ALA A 79 -4.45 4.89 -3.86
N TYR A 80 -3.23 5.03 -4.39
CA TYR A 80 -2.72 6.30 -4.88
C TYR A 80 -3.40 6.76 -6.19
N SER A 81 -3.74 5.81 -7.07
CA SER A 81 -4.20 6.10 -8.43
C SER A 81 -5.66 5.79 -8.67
N GLY A 82 -6.36 5.18 -7.70
CA GLY A 82 -7.73 4.72 -7.82
C GLY A 82 -8.71 5.52 -6.97
N CYS A 83 -9.99 5.10 -7.06
CA CYS A 83 -11.05 5.63 -6.21
C CYS A 83 -10.81 5.24 -4.75
N ASP A 84 -10.63 6.24 -3.89
CA ASP A 84 -10.46 6.05 -2.44
C ASP A 84 -11.81 5.79 -1.77
N LEU A 85 -12.00 4.56 -1.29
CA LEU A 85 -13.20 4.10 -0.59
C LEU A 85 -12.95 3.87 0.91
N PHE A 86 -11.76 4.22 1.42
CA PHE A 86 -11.43 4.04 2.84
C PHE A 86 -12.28 4.91 3.77
N GLY A 87 -12.45 4.41 5.01
CA GLY A 87 -13.10 5.19 6.07
C GLY A 87 -14.62 5.25 6.00
N ILE A 88 -15.26 4.44 5.15
CA ILE A 88 -16.72 4.25 5.15
C ILE A 88 -17.03 3.00 5.96
N TYR A 89 -17.61 3.22 7.15
CA TYR A 89 -18.08 2.18 8.04
C TYR A 89 -19.55 2.43 8.36
N ILE A 90 -20.34 1.34 8.44
CA ILE A 90 -21.73 1.41 8.87
C ILE A 90 -21.80 1.95 10.31
N GLN A 91 -22.69 2.89 10.55
CA GLN A 91 -22.91 3.51 11.85
C GLN A 91 -24.18 2.97 12.50
N ASP A 92 -24.31 3.18 13.81
CA ASP A 92 -25.52 2.78 14.55
C ASP A 92 -26.77 3.44 13.92
N GLY A 93 -27.74 2.62 13.53
CA GLY A 93 -28.99 3.03 12.92
C GLY A 93 -28.91 3.32 11.41
N GLU A 94 -27.77 3.12 10.78
CA GLU A 94 -27.58 3.25 9.34
C GLU A 94 -27.93 1.94 8.63
N SER A 95 -28.56 2.02 7.47
CA SER A 95 -28.85 0.88 6.62
C SER A 95 -27.68 0.56 5.68
N GLU A 96 -27.61 -0.68 5.25
CA GLU A 96 -26.61 -1.15 4.26
C GLU A 96 -26.76 -0.42 2.91
N GLU A 97 -27.96 -0.03 2.51
CA GLU A 97 -28.21 0.77 1.30
C GLU A 97 -27.58 2.16 1.42
N GLU A 98 -27.69 2.83 2.57
CA GLU A 98 -27.06 4.13 2.80
C GLU A 98 -25.54 4.03 2.73
N VAL A 99 -24.95 2.90 3.17
CA VAL A 99 -23.52 2.65 3.03
C VAL A 99 -23.12 2.46 1.56
N ILE A 100 -23.91 1.69 0.79
CA ILE A 100 -23.72 1.56 -0.67
C ILE A 100 -23.76 2.93 -1.35
N ASP A 101 -24.72 3.76 -1.01
CA ASP A 101 -24.84 5.10 -1.59
C ASP A 101 -23.64 6.00 -1.31
N LYS A 102 -23.01 5.86 -0.13
CA LYS A 102 -21.75 6.55 0.17
C LYS A 102 -20.62 6.09 -0.74
N TYR A 103 -20.46 4.76 -0.94
CA TYR A 103 -19.47 4.23 -1.87
C TYR A 103 -19.75 4.70 -3.30
N MET A 104 -20.99 4.62 -3.75
CA MET A 104 -21.39 5.03 -5.10
C MET A 104 -21.21 6.53 -5.34
N THR A 105 -21.42 7.36 -4.32
CA THR A 105 -21.15 8.80 -4.38
C THR A 105 -19.67 9.08 -4.65
N ARG A 106 -18.76 8.41 -3.94
CA ARG A 106 -17.31 8.54 -4.17
C ARG A 106 -16.92 8.04 -5.55
N LEU A 107 -17.45 6.86 -5.93
CA LEU A 107 -17.17 6.26 -7.23
C LEU A 107 -17.62 7.17 -8.38
N ARG A 108 -18.82 7.73 -8.31
CA ARG A 108 -19.33 8.68 -9.32
C ARG A 108 -18.41 9.87 -9.49
N LYS A 109 -18.02 10.50 -8.37
CA LYS A 109 -17.09 11.63 -8.41
C LYS A 109 -15.79 11.24 -9.11
N PHE A 110 -15.21 10.09 -8.75
CA PHE A 110 -13.97 9.62 -9.36
C PHE A 110 -14.13 9.35 -10.87
N VAL A 111 -15.21 8.70 -11.28
CA VAL A 111 -15.51 8.40 -12.69
C VAL A 111 -15.65 9.68 -13.51
N ASP A 112 -16.33 10.70 -12.97
CA ASP A 112 -16.52 11.99 -13.63
C ASP A 112 -15.21 12.79 -13.77
N GLU A 113 -14.32 12.68 -12.78
CA GLU A 113 -13.00 13.33 -12.76
C GLU A 113 -11.97 12.60 -13.64
N ASN A 114 -12.22 11.33 -14.02
CA ASN A 114 -11.31 10.49 -14.81
C ASN A 114 -12.01 9.91 -16.07
N PRO A 115 -12.45 10.75 -17.01
CA PRO A 115 -13.23 10.31 -18.17
C PRO A 115 -12.41 9.51 -19.19
N GLY A 116 -11.06 9.57 -19.12
CA GLY A 116 -10.15 8.91 -20.05
C GLY A 116 -9.62 7.56 -19.60
N ASP A 117 -9.98 7.11 -18.39
CA ASP A 117 -9.49 5.83 -17.87
C ASP A 117 -10.25 4.66 -18.53
N ASP A 118 -9.53 3.72 -19.14
CA ASP A 118 -10.08 2.50 -19.74
C ASP A 118 -10.55 1.49 -18.68
N LEU A 119 -10.01 1.55 -17.47
CA LEU A 119 -10.36 0.73 -16.32
C LEU A 119 -10.44 1.62 -15.07
N ILE A 120 -11.58 1.59 -14.40
CA ILE A 120 -11.76 2.26 -13.11
C ILE A 120 -11.35 1.30 -11.98
N ARG A 121 -10.36 1.71 -11.21
CA ARG A 121 -9.94 1.01 -10.00
C ARG A 121 -10.34 1.77 -8.76
N GLY A 122 -10.53 1.04 -7.67
CA GLY A 122 -10.71 1.63 -6.34
C GLY A 122 -10.33 0.64 -5.26
N THR A 123 -10.11 1.14 -4.05
CA THR A 123 -9.77 0.29 -2.92
C THR A 123 -10.33 0.86 -1.62
N GLY A 124 -10.54 -0.03 -0.63
CA GLY A 124 -10.90 0.39 0.72
C GLY A 124 -12.34 0.15 1.15
N TRP A 125 -13.19 -0.45 0.29
CA TRP A 125 -14.52 -0.83 0.74
C TRP A 125 -14.47 -2.03 1.72
N VAL A 126 -15.48 -2.16 2.58
CA VAL A 126 -15.48 -3.12 3.68
C VAL A 126 -16.67 -4.06 3.55
N LEU A 127 -16.39 -5.36 3.29
CA LEU A 127 -17.46 -6.37 3.21
C LEU A 127 -18.23 -6.51 4.52
N GLY A 128 -17.55 -6.32 5.66
CA GLY A 128 -18.17 -6.38 6.99
C GLY A 128 -19.25 -5.31 7.27
N ASN A 129 -19.40 -4.31 6.39
CA ASN A 129 -20.51 -3.37 6.46
C ASN A 129 -21.87 -3.99 6.07
N PHE A 130 -21.85 -5.19 5.47
CA PHE A 130 -23.00 -5.85 4.86
C PHE A 130 -23.25 -7.20 5.54
N GLN A 131 -23.89 -7.18 6.69
CA GLN A 131 -24.17 -8.36 7.50
C GLN A 131 -25.66 -8.77 7.50
N GLY A 132 -26.52 -7.95 6.88
CA GLY A 132 -27.95 -8.20 6.74
C GLY A 132 -28.32 -8.77 5.37
N ASP A 133 -29.48 -8.39 4.90
CA ASP A 133 -30.05 -8.91 3.65
C ASP A 133 -29.52 -8.19 2.40
N ARG A 134 -28.98 -6.98 2.56
CA ARG A 134 -28.50 -6.15 1.45
C ARG A 134 -26.97 -6.26 1.33
N VAL A 135 -26.53 -7.00 0.33
CA VAL A 135 -25.11 -7.09 -0.04
C VAL A 135 -24.83 -6.27 -1.30
N PRO A 136 -23.60 -5.77 -1.51
CA PRO A 136 -23.25 -5.05 -2.73
C PRO A 136 -23.29 -5.98 -3.94
N THR A 137 -23.72 -5.44 -5.08
CA THR A 137 -23.83 -6.15 -6.35
C THR A 137 -23.20 -5.38 -7.50
N ARG A 138 -22.97 -6.06 -8.63
CA ARG A 138 -22.54 -5.43 -9.89
C ARG A 138 -23.48 -4.31 -10.32
N HIS A 139 -24.78 -4.46 -10.07
CA HIS A 139 -25.81 -3.48 -10.46
C HIS A 139 -25.65 -2.13 -9.75
N ASP A 140 -25.10 -2.12 -8.54
CA ASP A 140 -24.83 -0.86 -7.83
C ASP A 140 -23.77 -0.05 -8.57
N ILE A 141 -22.73 -0.70 -9.04
CA ILE A 141 -21.68 -0.07 -9.84
C ILE A 141 -22.18 0.27 -11.24
N ASP A 142 -22.94 -0.60 -11.88
CA ASP A 142 -23.49 -0.39 -13.24
C ASP A 142 -24.34 0.91 -13.33
N ARG A 143 -25.02 1.30 -12.25
CA ARG A 143 -25.74 2.58 -12.16
C ARG A 143 -24.82 3.80 -12.26
N ILE A 144 -23.54 3.62 -12.02
CA ILE A 144 -22.52 4.68 -12.04
C ILE A 144 -21.70 4.64 -13.33
N CYS A 145 -21.20 3.45 -13.68
CA CYS A 145 -20.35 3.22 -14.83
C CYS A 145 -20.62 1.83 -15.39
N SER A 146 -21.28 1.75 -16.56
CA SER A 146 -21.61 0.49 -17.23
C SER A 146 -20.81 0.25 -18.52
N ASP A 147 -20.16 1.27 -19.03
CA ASP A 147 -19.44 1.28 -20.31
C ASP A 147 -17.95 0.94 -20.16
N ARG A 148 -17.39 1.11 -18.97
CA ARG A 148 -16.00 0.78 -18.63
C ARG A 148 -15.95 -0.27 -17.52
N PRO A 149 -14.94 -1.14 -17.50
CA PRO A 149 -14.73 -2.05 -16.37
C PRO A 149 -14.45 -1.26 -15.09
N VAL A 150 -15.08 -1.69 -14.00
CA VAL A 150 -14.84 -1.16 -12.65
C VAL A 150 -14.45 -2.31 -11.74
N VAL A 151 -13.32 -2.18 -11.06
CA VAL A 151 -12.81 -3.18 -10.11
C VAL A 151 -12.43 -2.49 -8.81
N LEU A 152 -13.20 -2.77 -7.76
CA LEU A 152 -13.03 -2.22 -6.42
C LEU A 152 -12.50 -3.30 -5.48
N GLU A 153 -11.31 -3.10 -4.95
CA GLU A 153 -10.68 -4.03 -4.01
C GLU A 153 -11.06 -3.68 -2.57
N SER A 154 -11.37 -4.69 -1.77
CA SER A 154 -11.75 -4.45 -0.37
C SER A 154 -10.56 -4.00 0.49
N PHE A 155 -10.87 -3.41 1.65
CA PHE A 155 -9.86 -3.01 2.64
C PHE A 155 -8.94 -4.16 3.06
N CYS A 156 -9.50 -5.36 3.25
CA CYS A 156 -8.73 -6.55 3.66
C CYS A 156 -8.00 -7.25 2.51
N GLN A 157 -8.16 -6.81 1.26
CA GLN A 157 -7.55 -7.38 0.05
C GLN A 157 -8.03 -8.80 -0.31
N HIS A 158 -9.11 -9.27 0.30
CA HIS A 158 -9.69 -10.60 0.07
C HIS A 158 -10.97 -10.59 -0.75
N ASN A 159 -11.42 -9.44 -1.24
CA ASN A 159 -12.63 -9.35 -2.06
C ASN A 159 -12.48 -8.32 -3.17
N LEU A 160 -13.04 -8.64 -4.33
CA LEU A 160 -13.33 -7.68 -5.38
C LEU A 160 -14.83 -7.43 -5.45
N TRP A 161 -15.19 -6.18 -5.68
CA TRP A 161 -16.53 -5.76 -6.08
C TRP A 161 -16.43 -5.15 -7.47
N VAL A 162 -17.07 -5.79 -8.44
CA VAL A 162 -16.89 -5.46 -9.86
C VAL A 162 -18.24 -5.23 -10.54
N ASN A 163 -18.21 -4.48 -11.64
CA ASN A 163 -19.38 -4.24 -12.46
C ASN A 163 -19.56 -5.33 -13.54
N THR A 164 -20.69 -5.28 -14.24
CA THR A 164 -21.01 -6.21 -15.33
C THR A 164 -19.94 -6.19 -16.42
N LYS A 165 -19.42 -4.99 -16.78
CA LYS A 165 -18.41 -4.85 -17.82
C LYS A 165 -17.09 -5.55 -17.49
N ALA A 166 -16.66 -5.53 -16.24
CA ALA A 166 -15.47 -6.24 -15.80
C ALA A 166 -15.67 -7.77 -15.85
N ILE A 167 -16.85 -8.26 -15.46
CA ILE A 167 -17.21 -9.70 -15.54
C ILE A 167 -17.20 -10.17 -17.00
N GLU A 168 -17.82 -9.42 -17.91
CA GLU A 168 -17.85 -9.73 -19.35
C GLU A 168 -16.44 -9.81 -19.95
N LEU A 169 -15.60 -8.81 -19.67
CA LEU A 169 -14.22 -8.77 -20.16
C LEU A 169 -13.36 -9.90 -19.57
N ALA A 170 -13.64 -10.31 -18.35
CA ALA A 170 -12.98 -11.46 -17.75
C ALA A 170 -13.44 -12.81 -18.32
N GLY A 171 -14.52 -12.83 -19.10
CA GLY A 171 -15.09 -14.07 -19.67
C GLY A 171 -15.71 -14.97 -18.61
N VAL A 172 -16.20 -14.40 -17.50
CA VAL A 172 -16.85 -15.12 -16.40
C VAL A 172 -18.35 -15.04 -16.57
N ASP A 173 -19.04 -16.17 -16.45
CA ASP A 173 -20.48 -16.31 -16.66
C ASP A 173 -21.12 -17.31 -15.68
N GLU A 174 -22.38 -17.68 -15.93
CA GLU A 174 -23.12 -18.67 -15.17
C GLU A 174 -22.57 -20.09 -15.30
N ASN A 175 -21.79 -20.37 -16.36
CA ASN A 175 -21.18 -21.69 -16.62
C ASN A 175 -19.74 -21.78 -16.08
N THR A 176 -19.16 -20.67 -15.63
CA THR A 176 -17.81 -20.66 -15.05
C THR A 176 -17.81 -21.53 -13.79
N PRO A 177 -16.93 -22.55 -13.70
CA PRO A 177 -16.87 -23.43 -12.53
C PRO A 177 -16.55 -22.66 -11.25
N ASP A 178 -17.03 -23.16 -10.13
CA ASP A 178 -16.60 -22.69 -8.83
C ASP A 178 -15.11 -22.98 -8.61
N VAL A 179 -14.46 -22.09 -7.90
CA VAL A 179 -13.04 -22.18 -7.56
C VAL A 179 -12.82 -23.04 -6.31
N TYR A 180 -11.62 -23.60 -6.16
CA TYR A 180 -11.28 -24.41 -4.99
C TYR A 180 -11.04 -23.54 -3.74
N VAL A 181 -10.32 -22.42 -3.91
CA VAL A 181 -10.07 -21.45 -2.84
C VAL A 181 -10.79 -20.13 -3.14
N GLY A 182 -11.79 -19.85 -2.31
CA GLY A 182 -12.59 -18.63 -2.46
C GLY A 182 -14.02 -18.90 -2.93
N LYS A 183 -14.69 -17.84 -3.39
CA LYS A 183 -16.10 -17.91 -3.78
C LYS A 183 -16.45 -16.88 -4.83
N ILE A 184 -17.17 -17.30 -5.87
CA ILE A 184 -17.90 -16.42 -6.77
C ILE A 184 -19.32 -16.28 -6.19
N TYR A 185 -19.70 -15.09 -5.75
CA TYR A 185 -21.08 -14.84 -5.34
C TYR A 185 -21.98 -14.76 -6.56
N ARG A 186 -23.09 -15.48 -6.55
CA ARG A 186 -23.98 -15.65 -7.71
C ARG A 186 -25.40 -15.21 -7.42
N GLU A 187 -26.06 -14.73 -8.45
CA GLU A 187 -27.50 -14.50 -8.49
C GLU A 187 -28.27 -15.83 -8.61
N GLU A 188 -29.59 -15.79 -8.46
CA GLU A 188 -30.46 -17.00 -8.57
C GLU A 188 -30.33 -17.71 -9.93
N ASN A 189 -30.06 -16.96 -10.99
CA ASN A 189 -29.85 -17.48 -12.34
C ASN A 189 -28.44 -18.09 -12.56
N GLY A 190 -27.58 -18.07 -11.54
CA GLY A 190 -26.21 -18.56 -11.60
C GLY A 190 -25.19 -17.54 -12.10
N TYR A 191 -25.59 -16.38 -12.60
CA TYR A 191 -24.66 -15.35 -13.08
C TYR A 191 -23.92 -14.69 -11.92
N PRO A 192 -22.64 -14.28 -12.08
CA PRO A 192 -21.88 -13.63 -11.02
C PRO A 192 -22.57 -12.34 -10.53
N GLN A 193 -22.78 -12.24 -9.22
CA GLN A 193 -23.43 -11.10 -8.57
C GLN A 193 -22.54 -9.85 -8.56
N GLY A 194 -21.22 -10.02 -8.70
CA GLY A 194 -20.23 -8.93 -8.69
C GLY A 194 -19.23 -8.99 -7.54
N ILE A 195 -19.37 -9.92 -6.61
CA ILE A 195 -18.40 -10.15 -5.53
C ILE A 195 -17.60 -11.42 -5.81
N PHE A 196 -16.28 -11.28 -5.77
CA PHE A 196 -15.30 -12.36 -5.92
C PHE A 196 -14.43 -12.37 -4.66
N ASN A 197 -14.48 -13.47 -3.92
CA ASN A 197 -13.79 -13.59 -2.63
C ASN A 197 -12.63 -14.57 -2.74
N ASP A 198 -11.51 -14.19 -2.11
CA ASP A 198 -10.25 -14.92 -2.02
C ASP A 198 -9.52 -15.18 -3.36
N PRO A 199 -8.24 -15.64 -3.32
CA PRO A 199 -7.32 -15.51 -4.44
C PRO A 199 -7.83 -16.07 -5.77
N GLU A 200 -8.27 -17.32 -5.81
CA GLU A 200 -8.64 -17.95 -7.10
C GLU A 200 -9.83 -17.28 -7.77
N ALA A 201 -10.85 -16.87 -6.99
CA ALA A 201 -11.98 -16.13 -7.53
C ALA A 201 -11.56 -14.74 -8.03
N MET A 202 -10.73 -14.05 -7.25
CA MET A 202 -10.23 -12.72 -7.61
C MET A 202 -9.34 -12.77 -8.86
N GLU A 203 -8.53 -13.83 -9.02
CA GLU A 203 -7.66 -14.00 -10.19
C GLU A 203 -8.44 -14.16 -11.50
N LEU A 204 -9.66 -14.71 -11.49
CA LEU A 204 -10.51 -14.73 -12.67
C LEU A 204 -10.74 -13.33 -13.25
N ILE A 205 -10.83 -12.33 -12.39
CA ILE A 205 -10.98 -10.92 -12.78
C ILE A 205 -9.59 -10.30 -13.06
N LYS A 206 -8.66 -10.41 -12.11
CA LYS A 206 -7.35 -9.74 -12.16
C LYS A 206 -6.52 -10.13 -13.38
N MET A 207 -6.57 -11.39 -13.77
CA MET A 207 -5.78 -11.92 -14.89
C MET A 207 -6.40 -11.65 -16.27
N ASN A 208 -7.72 -11.42 -16.33
CA ASN A 208 -8.44 -11.36 -17.59
C ASN A 208 -8.99 -9.96 -17.93
N VAL A 209 -9.11 -9.05 -16.96
CA VAL A 209 -9.50 -7.67 -17.25
C VAL A 209 -8.27 -6.91 -17.78
N PRO A 210 -8.32 -6.41 -19.04
CA PRO A 210 -7.19 -5.71 -19.63
C PRO A 210 -6.75 -4.50 -18.81
N GLY A 211 -5.44 -4.35 -18.65
CA GLY A 211 -4.86 -3.20 -17.94
C GLY A 211 -4.99 -3.29 -16.42
N TYR A 212 -5.37 -4.44 -15.85
CA TYR A 212 -5.47 -4.57 -14.38
C TYR A 212 -4.13 -4.34 -13.68
N ASP A 213 -3.05 -4.93 -14.18
CA ASP A 213 -1.73 -4.63 -13.63
C ASP A 213 -1.26 -3.23 -14.07
N PHE A 214 -0.59 -2.52 -13.18
CA PHE A 214 -0.06 -1.20 -13.50
C PHE A 214 1.21 -1.31 -14.35
N SER A 215 1.48 -0.27 -15.17
CA SER A 215 2.77 -0.15 -15.83
C SER A 215 3.89 0.06 -14.81
N VAL A 216 5.13 -0.23 -15.24
CA VAL A 216 6.34 -0.02 -14.44
C VAL A 216 6.43 1.46 -13.98
N GLU A 217 6.13 2.40 -14.87
CA GLU A 217 6.17 3.85 -14.57
C GLU A 217 5.17 4.22 -13.48
N LYS A 218 3.95 3.66 -13.55
CA LYS A 218 2.91 3.92 -12.56
C LYS A 218 3.29 3.38 -11.18
N TYR A 219 3.90 2.19 -11.15
CA TYR A 219 4.46 1.64 -9.91
C TYR A 219 5.59 2.52 -9.36
N LYS A 220 6.51 3.03 -10.21
CA LYS A 220 7.56 3.94 -9.76
C LYS A 220 6.98 5.19 -9.10
N GLU A 221 5.98 5.82 -9.71
CA GLU A 221 5.30 6.99 -9.12
C GLU A 221 4.69 6.67 -7.75
N ALA A 222 3.97 5.54 -7.66
CA ALA A 222 3.32 5.12 -6.43
C ALA A 222 4.32 4.77 -5.31
N PHE A 223 5.43 4.10 -5.64
CA PHE A 223 6.47 3.78 -4.66
C PHE A 223 7.19 5.03 -4.15
N MET A 224 7.49 5.98 -5.02
CA MET A 224 8.07 7.25 -4.60
C MET A 224 7.12 8.05 -3.70
N TYR A 225 5.82 8.00 -3.99
CA TYR A 225 4.80 8.59 -3.14
C TYR A 225 4.72 7.90 -1.77
N TYR A 226 4.66 6.54 -1.76
CA TYR A 226 4.65 5.73 -0.53
C TYR A 226 5.89 5.99 0.33
N GLN A 227 7.08 5.94 -0.27
CA GLN A 227 8.35 6.20 0.40
C GLN A 227 8.34 7.57 1.09
N LYS A 228 7.98 8.62 0.37
CA LYS A 228 8.00 10.00 0.87
C LYS A 228 6.96 10.26 1.95
N ASN A 229 5.73 9.81 1.74
CA ASN A 229 4.58 10.24 2.54
C ASN A 229 4.24 9.29 3.69
N TYR A 230 4.71 8.05 3.61
CA TYR A 230 4.47 7.03 4.63
C TYR A 230 5.78 6.53 5.24
N ALA A 231 6.59 5.79 4.51
CA ALA A 231 7.74 5.11 5.08
C ALA A 231 8.74 6.07 5.74
N ASN A 232 9.30 7.01 4.99
CA ASN A 232 10.30 7.94 5.52
C ASN A 232 9.75 8.84 6.63
N LYS A 233 8.48 9.24 6.51
CA LYS A 233 7.81 10.08 7.52
C LYS A 233 7.78 9.43 8.90
N TYR A 234 7.69 8.11 8.94
CA TYR A 234 7.62 7.33 10.18
C TYR A 234 8.91 6.59 10.51
N GLY A 235 10.00 6.88 9.79
CA GLY A 235 11.32 6.31 10.06
C GLY A 235 11.46 4.85 9.62
N VAL A 236 10.60 4.37 8.73
CA VAL A 236 10.76 3.06 8.09
C VAL A 236 11.83 3.16 7.01
N THR A 237 12.83 2.29 7.09
CA THR A 237 14.01 2.26 6.19
C THR A 237 14.22 0.90 5.54
N LEU A 238 13.36 -0.08 5.86
CA LEU A 238 13.31 -1.37 5.21
C LEU A 238 11.86 -1.83 5.15
N VAL A 239 11.45 -2.36 4.00
CA VAL A 239 10.13 -2.94 3.80
C VAL A 239 10.27 -4.30 3.13
N GLN A 240 9.40 -5.24 3.51
CA GLN A 240 9.23 -6.49 2.78
C GLN A 240 7.86 -6.50 2.13
N ASP A 241 7.84 -6.34 0.80
CA ASP A 241 6.60 -6.48 0.03
C ASP A 241 6.24 -7.96 -0.13
N CYS A 242 5.11 -8.36 0.42
CA CYS A 242 4.64 -9.74 0.43
C CYS A 242 3.73 -10.08 -0.75
N MET A 243 3.35 -9.11 -1.56
CA MET A 243 2.54 -9.28 -2.78
C MET A 243 2.98 -8.28 -3.86
N HIS A 244 3.47 -8.79 -4.98
CA HIS A 244 3.88 -7.94 -6.09
C HIS A 244 3.71 -8.65 -7.45
N SER A 245 3.43 -7.86 -8.48
CA SER A 245 3.50 -8.28 -9.87
C SER A 245 4.92 -8.16 -10.43
N ASP A 246 5.14 -8.69 -11.62
CA ASP A 246 6.42 -8.55 -12.33
C ASP A 246 6.74 -7.09 -12.65
N ASN A 247 5.73 -6.28 -12.97
CA ASN A 247 5.90 -4.85 -13.21
C ASN A 247 6.29 -4.11 -11.93
N ALA A 248 5.67 -4.44 -10.79
CA ALA A 248 6.03 -3.88 -9.50
C ALA A 248 7.48 -4.21 -9.14
N ARG A 249 7.89 -5.48 -9.31
CA ARG A 249 9.25 -5.93 -9.05
C ARG A 249 10.27 -5.22 -9.96
N THR A 250 9.93 -5.02 -11.24
CA THR A 250 10.77 -4.26 -12.18
C THR A 250 10.90 -2.81 -11.73
N ALA A 251 9.81 -2.16 -11.32
CA ALA A 251 9.82 -0.79 -10.83
C ALA A 251 10.72 -0.62 -9.60
N PHE A 252 10.63 -1.52 -8.62
CA PHE A 252 11.52 -1.51 -7.46
C PHE A 252 13.00 -1.62 -7.84
N ARG A 253 13.33 -2.57 -8.73
CA ARG A 253 14.72 -2.77 -9.17
C ARG A 253 15.26 -1.53 -9.87
N GLU A 254 14.50 -0.96 -10.79
CA GLU A 254 14.93 0.23 -11.52
C GLU A 254 15.10 1.44 -10.59
N LEU A 255 14.20 1.66 -9.64
CA LEU A 255 14.35 2.72 -8.65
C LEU A 255 15.56 2.52 -7.74
N ALA A 256 15.90 1.26 -7.40
CA ALA A 256 17.10 0.94 -6.64
C ALA A 256 18.37 1.24 -7.47
N ASP A 257 18.42 0.79 -8.74
CA ASP A 257 19.55 1.03 -9.66
C ASP A 257 19.74 2.52 -9.93
N GLU A 258 18.65 3.30 -9.95
CA GLU A 258 18.68 4.76 -10.08
C GLU A 258 19.08 5.47 -8.76
N GLY A 259 19.29 4.75 -7.66
CA GLY A 259 19.63 5.30 -6.35
C GLY A 259 18.51 6.15 -5.71
N LYS A 260 17.26 5.93 -6.12
CA LYS A 260 16.10 6.69 -5.65
C LYS A 260 15.41 6.07 -4.44
N LEU A 261 15.63 4.79 -4.16
CA LEU A 261 15.06 4.14 -2.99
C LEU A 261 15.86 4.47 -1.73
N THR A 262 15.12 4.75 -0.66
CA THR A 262 15.62 4.95 0.71
C THR A 262 15.07 3.89 1.68
N LEU A 263 14.48 2.83 1.12
CA LEU A 263 13.87 1.70 1.82
C LEU A 263 14.67 0.43 1.58
#